data_cdbc8875174faa5b2fa7c6030e843ca8
#
_entry.id   cdbc8875174faa5b2fa7c6030e843ca8
#
_cell.length_a   1.000
_cell.length_b   1.000
_cell.length_c   1.000
_cell.angle_alpha   90.00
_cell.angle_beta   90.00
_cell.angle_gamma   90.00
#
_symmetry.space_group_name_H-M   'P 1'
#
loop_
_entity.id
_entity.type
_entity.pdbx_description
1 polymer ?
#
loop_
_entity_poly.entity_id
_entity_poly.type
_entity_poly.pdbx_seq_one_letter_code
_entity_poly.pdbx_strand_id
1 'polypeptide(L)'
;VRDGVIKDETFLPLIFSAPPDADWKDEAVWARANPNLGVSVNLEFLRSECARAVEMPAYESAFRQLYLNQWVEVETRWLRMDHWAQGNGACPVDLAGRECWAGLDLATTFDTTALVLLFPLDDGTFWVEPHFWIPSDNAHQRERRDKVPYLTWHRQGHLHMTDGNVTDFDQLRRDINNICTKYRVRGIGLDPWNAAQLGQQLQGDGLPMQHFRQGYASMSAPSKQLENWVVSGKLLHGGHPVLGWQAANVAIQSDSAAGNIKPSKAKSTERIDGIVSLVMAIGLWQTATAPTPEQTWDLTVI
;
A
#
# COMPACT_ATOMS: atom_id res chain seq x y z
N VAL A 1 -26.03 -3.91 -27.60
CA VAL A 1 -26.01 -4.78 -28.78
C VAL A 1 -25.44 -6.13 -28.44
N ARG A 2 -24.23 -6.21 -27.81
CA ARG A 2 -23.58 -7.46 -27.45
C ARG A 2 -24.50 -8.42 -26.63
N ASP A 3 -25.17 -7.89 -25.64
CA ASP A 3 -25.97 -8.69 -24.68
C ASP A 3 -27.46 -8.71 -25.06
N GLY A 4 -27.81 -8.30 -26.30
CA GLY A 4 -29.19 -8.32 -26.82
C GLY A 4 -30.13 -7.25 -26.26
N VAL A 5 -29.66 -6.36 -25.39
CA VAL A 5 -30.48 -5.30 -24.76
C VAL A 5 -30.87 -4.22 -25.77
N ILE A 6 -29.97 -3.91 -26.71
CA ILE A 6 -30.22 -2.96 -27.78
C ILE A 6 -30.11 -3.69 -29.13
N LYS A 7 -31.14 -3.63 -29.97
CA LYS A 7 -31.09 -4.11 -31.36
C LYS A 7 -30.64 -2.97 -32.28
N ASP A 8 -29.46 -3.13 -32.85
CA ASP A 8 -28.93 -2.25 -33.88
C ASP A 8 -28.35 -3.13 -35.00
N GLU A 9 -29.06 -3.17 -36.11
CA GLU A 9 -28.67 -4.00 -37.27
C GLU A 9 -27.53 -3.38 -38.10
N THR A 10 -27.18 -2.15 -37.79
CA THR A 10 -26.07 -1.44 -38.47
C THR A 10 -24.73 -1.65 -37.75
N PHE A 11 -24.75 -2.27 -36.56
CA PHE A 11 -23.54 -2.49 -35.71
C PHE A 11 -23.29 -3.97 -35.47
N LEU A 12 -22.16 -4.49 -35.96
CA LEU A 12 -21.71 -5.84 -35.75
C LEU A 12 -20.57 -5.87 -34.71
N PRO A 13 -20.80 -6.21 -33.44
CA PRO A 13 -19.75 -6.33 -32.44
C PRO A 13 -19.00 -7.65 -32.62
N LEU A 14 -17.70 -7.58 -32.95
CA LEU A 14 -16.79 -8.72 -32.91
C LEU A 14 -15.84 -8.53 -31.74
N ILE A 15 -15.94 -9.39 -30.74
CA ILE A 15 -15.15 -9.31 -29.50
C ILE A 15 -14.34 -10.60 -29.34
N PHE A 16 -13.03 -10.46 -29.34
CA PHE A 16 -12.09 -11.53 -29.04
C PHE A 16 -11.58 -11.35 -27.60
N SER A 17 -12.14 -12.10 -26.67
CA SER A 17 -11.83 -12.03 -25.24
C SER A 17 -11.86 -13.41 -24.63
N ALA A 18 -10.96 -13.68 -23.69
CA ALA A 18 -11.07 -14.86 -22.85
C ALA A 18 -12.28 -14.73 -21.89
N PRO A 19 -13.00 -15.82 -21.58
CA PRO A 19 -14.05 -15.78 -20.56
C PRO A 19 -13.50 -15.31 -19.21
N PRO A 20 -14.28 -14.54 -18.42
CA PRO A 20 -13.80 -13.99 -17.13
C PRO A 20 -13.31 -15.08 -16.15
N ASP A 21 -14.01 -16.21 -16.12
CA ASP A 21 -13.76 -17.32 -15.18
C ASP A 21 -12.83 -18.41 -15.75
N ALA A 22 -12.27 -18.20 -16.95
CA ALA A 22 -11.36 -19.16 -17.55
C ALA A 22 -9.99 -19.14 -16.87
N ASP A 23 -9.33 -20.30 -16.83
CA ASP A 23 -7.95 -20.36 -16.36
C ASP A 23 -7.05 -19.56 -17.33
N TRP A 24 -6.60 -18.43 -16.86
CA TRP A 24 -5.79 -17.50 -17.65
C TRP A 24 -4.39 -18.03 -18.01
N LYS A 25 -3.98 -19.16 -17.42
CA LYS A 25 -2.72 -19.85 -17.71
C LYS A 25 -2.84 -20.87 -18.83
N ASP A 26 -4.08 -21.22 -19.22
CA ASP A 26 -4.33 -22.19 -20.26
C ASP A 26 -4.12 -21.59 -21.67
N GLU A 27 -3.23 -22.18 -22.45
CA GLU A 27 -2.94 -21.75 -23.83
C GLU A 27 -4.16 -21.85 -24.75
N ALA A 28 -5.08 -22.79 -24.50
CA ALA A 28 -6.34 -22.88 -25.24
C ALA A 28 -7.24 -21.65 -25.02
N VAL A 29 -7.16 -21.06 -23.83
CA VAL A 29 -7.85 -19.80 -23.50
C VAL A 29 -7.21 -18.62 -24.22
N TRP A 30 -5.88 -18.61 -24.37
CA TRP A 30 -5.17 -17.55 -25.10
C TRP A 30 -5.57 -17.47 -26.57
N ALA A 31 -5.78 -18.61 -27.22
CA ALA A 31 -6.22 -18.68 -28.63
C ALA A 31 -7.60 -18.03 -28.84
N ARG A 32 -8.48 -18.03 -27.84
CA ARG A 32 -9.80 -17.37 -27.91
C ARG A 32 -9.70 -15.85 -27.94
N ALA A 33 -8.74 -15.30 -27.21
CA ALA A 33 -8.49 -13.86 -27.16
C ALA A 33 -7.61 -13.38 -28.32
N ASN A 34 -6.79 -14.27 -28.90
CA ASN A 34 -5.82 -13.95 -29.94
C ASN A 34 -6.06 -14.85 -31.17
N PRO A 35 -6.94 -14.49 -32.10
CA PRO A 35 -7.20 -15.31 -33.29
C PRO A 35 -5.97 -15.46 -34.20
N ASN A 36 -4.95 -14.60 -34.05
CA ASN A 36 -3.69 -14.63 -34.77
C ASN A 36 -2.56 -15.29 -33.96
N LEU A 37 -2.87 -16.06 -32.91
CA LEU A 37 -1.87 -16.76 -32.12
C LEU A 37 -1.11 -17.78 -32.99
N GLY A 38 0.21 -17.71 -32.95
CA GLY A 38 1.09 -18.52 -33.81
C GLY A 38 1.34 -17.94 -35.19
N VAL A 39 0.68 -16.84 -35.59
CA VAL A 39 0.91 -16.12 -36.86
C VAL A 39 1.57 -14.78 -36.59
N SER A 40 0.85 -13.80 -36.06
CA SER A 40 1.39 -12.47 -35.72
C SER A 40 1.64 -12.31 -34.21
N VAL A 41 0.95 -13.10 -33.37
CA VAL A 41 1.19 -13.15 -31.93
C VAL A 41 2.05 -14.37 -31.62
N ASN A 42 3.25 -14.13 -31.09
CA ASN A 42 4.20 -15.19 -30.78
C ASN A 42 3.80 -15.94 -29.50
N LEU A 43 3.66 -17.27 -29.61
CA LEU A 43 3.27 -18.12 -28.48
C LEU A 43 4.33 -18.13 -27.36
N GLU A 44 5.62 -18.19 -27.71
CA GLU A 44 6.71 -18.18 -26.71
C GLU A 44 6.75 -16.86 -25.93
N PHE A 45 6.45 -15.75 -26.61
CA PHE A 45 6.30 -14.47 -25.93
C PHE A 45 5.16 -14.50 -24.90
N LEU A 46 3.98 -15.03 -25.27
CA LEU A 46 2.87 -15.14 -24.30
C LEU A 46 3.20 -16.10 -23.14
N ARG A 47 3.94 -17.18 -23.39
CA ARG A 47 4.43 -18.08 -22.34
C ARG A 47 5.33 -17.33 -21.35
N SER A 48 6.27 -16.52 -21.86
CA SER A 48 7.16 -15.71 -21.03
C SER A 48 6.39 -14.68 -20.17
N GLU A 49 5.43 -13.98 -20.77
CA GLU A 49 4.61 -13.00 -20.07
C GLU A 49 3.68 -13.67 -19.05
N CYS A 50 3.13 -14.85 -19.35
CA CYS A 50 2.35 -15.64 -18.41
C CYS A 50 3.22 -16.11 -17.23
N ALA A 51 4.42 -16.62 -17.46
CA ALA A 51 5.34 -17.01 -16.39
C ALA A 51 5.68 -15.83 -15.50
N ARG A 52 5.94 -14.66 -16.09
CA ARG A 52 6.13 -13.40 -15.35
C ARG A 52 4.91 -13.04 -14.50
N ALA A 53 3.69 -13.21 -15.03
CA ALA A 53 2.46 -12.92 -14.29
C ALA A 53 2.21 -13.90 -13.13
N VAL A 54 2.66 -15.15 -13.25
CA VAL A 54 2.63 -16.13 -12.16
C VAL A 54 3.59 -15.75 -11.04
N GLU A 55 4.78 -15.26 -11.36
CA GLU A 55 5.79 -14.85 -10.40
C GLU A 55 5.47 -13.47 -9.76
N MET A 56 4.79 -12.60 -10.50
CA MET A 56 4.47 -11.23 -10.09
C MET A 56 2.95 -11.01 -10.08
N PRO A 57 2.25 -11.22 -8.95
CA PRO A 57 0.79 -11.08 -8.88
C PRO A 57 0.26 -9.72 -9.35
N ALA A 58 1.02 -8.65 -9.14
CA ALA A 58 0.69 -7.32 -9.65
C ALA A 58 0.66 -7.23 -11.19
N TYR A 59 1.29 -8.17 -11.89
CA TYR A 59 1.34 -8.22 -13.35
C TYR A 59 0.23 -9.09 -13.95
N GLU A 60 -0.41 -9.97 -13.18
CA GLU A 60 -1.50 -10.85 -13.66
C GLU A 60 -2.60 -10.07 -14.38
N SER A 61 -3.07 -8.99 -13.77
CA SER A 61 -4.14 -8.17 -14.36
C SER A 61 -3.71 -7.50 -15.65
N ALA A 62 -2.47 -7.03 -15.74
CA ALA A 62 -1.93 -6.48 -16.98
C ALA A 62 -1.87 -7.56 -18.06
N PHE A 63 -1.44 -8.78 -17.73
CA PHE A 63 -1.45 -9.92 -18.64
C PHE A 63 -2.85 -10.23 -19.14
N ARG A 64 -3.83 -10.36 -18.23
CA ARG A 64 -5.23 -10.62 -18.58
C ARG A 64 -5.84 -9.52 -19.45
N GLN A 65 -5.55 -8.26 -19.14
CA GLN A 65 -6.07 -7.12 -19.89
C GLN A 65 -5.44 -7.00 -21.28
N LEU A 66 -4.11 -7.08 -21.36
CA LEU A 66 -3.37 -6.79 -22.60
C LEU A 66 -3.34 -7.98 -23.57
N TYR A 67 -3.30 -9.21 -23.04
CA TYR A 67 -3.12 -10.41 -23.86
C TYR A 67 -4.34 -11.31 -23.92
N LEU A 68 -5.27 -11.20 -22.95
CA LEU A 68 -6.50 -11.99 -22.98
C LEU A 68 -7.74 -11.14 -23.24
N ASN A 69 -7.57 -9.83 -23.46
CA ASN A 69 -8.65 -8.86 -23.72
C ASN A 69 -9.81 -8.97 -22.72
N GLN A 70 -9.49 -9.41 -21.49
CA GLN A 70 -10.48 -9.45 -20.42
C GLN A 70 -10.73 -8.04 -19.91
N TRP A 71 -11.99 -7.68 -19.72
CA TRP A 71 -12.36 -6.57 -18.87
C TRP A 71 -12.05 -7.01 -17.44
N VAL A 72 -10.83 -6.77 -17.02
CA VAL A 72 -10.48 -6.94 -15.63
C VAL A 72 -10.98 -5.65 -14.97
N GLU A 73 -11.97 -5.73 -14.11
CA GLU A 73 -12.18 -4.70 -13.11
C GLU A 73 -10.94 -4.71 -12.24
N VAL A 74 -9.94 -3.97 -12.71
CA VAL A 74 -8.61 -4.01 -12.12
C VAL A 74 -8.54 -2.98 -11.06
N GLU A 75 -8.92 -3.45 -9.92
CA GLU A 75 -8.10 -3.13 -8.79
C GLU A 75 -7.24 -4.36 -8.51
N THR A 76 -6.06 -4.36 -9.08
CA THR A 76 -5.04 -5.34 -8.73
C THR A 76 -4.73 -5.10 -7.28
N ARG A 77 -5.35 -5.88 -6.40
CA ARG A 77 -4.93 -5.92 -5.00
C ARG A 77 -3.44 -6.20 -5.01
N TRP A 78 -2.67 -5.24 -4.59
CA TRP A 78 -1.23 -5.39 -4.54
C TRP A 78 -0.81 -6.49 -3.56
N LEU A 79 -1.40 -6.46 -2.35
CA LEU A 79 -1.06 -7.40 -1.29
C LEU A 79 -2.00 -8.61 -1.31
N ARG A 80 -1.45 -9.80 -1.29
CA ARG A 80 -2.20 -11.04 -1.16
C ARG A 80 -2.69 -11.20 0.27
N MET A 81 -4.01 -11.24 0.46
CA MET A 81 -4.61 -11.27 1.80
C MET A 81 -4.43 -12.60 2.54
N ASP A 82 -4.19 -13.69 1.84
CA ASP A 82 -3.80 -14.97 2.43
C ASP A 82 -2.40 -14.91 3.05
N HIS A 83 -1.45 -14.22 2.42
CA HIS A 83 -0.13 -13.96 2.99
C HIS A 83 -0.20 -12.89 4.09
N TRP A 84 -0.98 -11.82 3.88
CA TRP A 84 -1.21 -10.80 4.90
C TRP A 84 -1.70 -11.41 6.21
N ALA A 85 -2.66 -12.34 6.16
CA ALA A 85 -3.22 -13.01 7.33
C ALA A 85 -2.19 -13.79 8.17
N GLN A 86 -1.02 -14.13 7.63
CA GLN A 86 0.05 -14.78 8.39
C GLN A 86 0.65 -13.84 9.44
N GLY A 87 0.55 -12.52 9.24
CA GLY A 87 0.96 -11.50 10.21
C GLY A 87 -0.02 -11.25 11.36
N ASN A 88 -1.15 -11.97 11.40
CA ASN A 88 -2.09 -11.91 12.51
C ASN A 88 -1.50 -12.56 13.78
N GLY A 89 -1.87 -12.05 14.94
CA GLY A 89 -1.42 -12.61 16.23
C GLY A 89 -0.98 -11.50 17.18
N ALA A 90 -0.79 -11.87 18.45
CA ALA A 90 -0.32 -10.91 19.45
C ALA A 90 1.14 -10.52 19.18
N CYS A 91 1.51 -9.31 19.59
CA CYS A 91 2.92 -8.90 19.58
C CYS A 91 3.76 -9.87 20.43
N PRO A 92 4.83 -10.44 19.87
CA PRO A 92 5.61 -11.47 20.58
C PRO A 92 6.50 -10.92 21.70
N VAL A 93 6.65 -9.59 21.79
CA VAL A 93 7.56 -8.92 22.72
C VAL A 93 6.93 -7.66 23.32
N ASP A 94 7.45 -7.20 24.45
CA ASP A 94 7.15 -5.86 24.97
C ASP A 94 7.87 -4.81 24.12
N LEU A 95 7.11 -3.83 23.65
CA LEU A 95 7.61 -2.74 22.80
C LEU A 95 8.07 -1.51 23.59
N ALA A 96 7.81 -1.43 24.90
CA ALA A 96 8.17 -0.29 25.71
C ALA A 96 9.68 0.02 25.62
N GLY A 97 10.02 1.25 25.24
CA GLY A 97 11.39 1.72 25.06
C GLY A 97 12.16 1.11 23.89
N ARG A 98 11.53 0.27 23.04
CA ARG A 98 12.17 -0.26 21.82
C ARG A 98 12.32 0.80 20.75
N GLU A 99 13.31 0.60 19.89
CA GLU A 99 13.54 1.46 18.72
C GLU A 99 12.50 1.20 17.64
N CYS A 100 12.01 2.27 17.03
CA CYS A 100 11.10 2.19 15.92
C CYS A 100 11.27 3.36 14.94
N TRP A 101 10.74 3.17 13.76
CA TRP A 101 10.57 4.18 12.73
C TRP A 101 9.09 4.35 12.44
N ALA A 102 8.67 5.53 12.06
CA ALA A 102 7.26 5.80 11.81
C ALA A 102 7.04 6.52 10.47
N GLY A 103 5.85 6.35 9.92
CA GLY A 103 5.33 7.20 8.85
C GLY A 103 4.05 7.88 9.31
N LEU A 104 3.88 9.14 8.93
CA LEU A 104 2.69 9.93 9.21
C LEU A 104 2.11 10.44 7.89
N ASP A 105 0.91 9.98 7.54
CA ASP A 105 0.15 10.47 6.38
C ASP A 105 -1.08 11.23 6.86
N LEU A 106 -1.13 12.53 6.56
CA LEU A 106 -2.15 13.45 7.05
C LEU A 106 -3.28 13.61 6.04
N ALA A 107 -4.50 13.44 6.52
CA ALA A 107 -5.71 13.76 5.77
C ALA A 107 -6.02 15.26 5.84
N THR A 108 -6.43 15.85 4.71
CA THR A 108 -6.87 17.25 4.68
C THR A 108 -8.34 17.40 5.05
N THR A 109 -9.26 16.58 4.53
CA THR A 109 -10.70 16.75 4.75
C THR A 109 -11.51 15.45 4.79
N PHE A 110 -11.22 14.50 3.96
CA PHE A 110 -12.05 13.30 3.77
C PHE A 110 -11.32 11.97 4.00
N ASP A 111 -9.99 11.98 4.03
CA ASP A 111 -9.18 10.78 4.23
C ASP A 111 -8.96 10.48 5.72
N THR A 112 -8.31 9.36 5.98
CA THR A 112 -7.91 8.95 7.32
C THR A 112 -6.52 9.49 7.61
N THR A 113 -6.29 10.15 8.73
CA THR A 113 -4.92 10.38 9.18
C THR A 113 -4.37 9.09 9.76
N ALA A 114 -3.15 8.73 9.40
CA ALA A 114 -2.50 7.52 9.83
C ALA A 114 -1.08 7.78 10.34
N LEU A 115 -0.78 7.30 11.56
CA LEU A 115 0.57 7.12 12.08
C LEU A 115 0.83 5.62 12.18
N VAL A 116 1.88 5.12 11.53
CA VAL A 116 2.25 3.71 11.60
C VAL A 116 3.68 3.58 12.08
N LEU A 117 3.86 2.88 13.20
CA LEU A 117 5.18 2.60 13.76
C LEU A 117 5.64 1.21 13.31
N LEU A 118 6.91 1.10 12.98
CA LEU A 118 7.59 -0.12 12.55
C LEU A 118 8.70 -0.46 13.54
N PHE A 119 8.62 -1.63 14.13
CA PHE A 119 9.59 -2.16 15.11
C PHE A 119 10.34 -3.36 14.54
N PRO A 120 11.64 -3.25 14.25
CA PRO A 120 12.47 -4.44 14.00
C PRO A 120 12.56 -5.30 15.26
N LEU A 121 12.35 -6.61 15.10
CA LEU A 121 12.46 -7.56 16.20
C LEU A 121 13.76 -8.37 16.10
N ASP A 122 14.16 -8.96 17.22
CA ASP A 122 15.46 -9.64 17.35
C ASP A 122 15.57 -10.91 16.49
N ASP A 123 14.43 -11.49 16.10
CA ASP A 123 14.32 -12.67 15.23
C ASP A 123 14.31 -12.34 13.72
N GLY A 124 14.45 -11.07 13.37
CA GLY A 124 14.43 -10.59 11.98
C GLY A 124 13.01 -10.43 11.40
N THR A 125 11.97 -10.51 12.22
CA THR A 125 10.62 -10.11 11.89
C THR A 125 10.39 -8.63 12.21
N PHE A 126 9.25 -8.07 11.79
CA PHE A 126 8.90 -6.67 11.99
C PHE A 126 7.48 -6.55 12.52
N TRP A 127 7.33 -5.86 13.64
CA TRP A 127 6.02 -5.54 14.19
C TRP A 127 5.56 -4.18 13.71
N VAL A 128 4.26 -4.08 13.39
CA VAL A 128 3.59 -2.85 12.94
C VAL A 128 2.54 -2.46 13.97
N GLU A 129 2.62 -1.23 14.46
CA GLU A 129 1.62 -0.64 15.36
C GLU A 129 0.99 0.58 14.68
N PRO A 130 -0.23 0.44 14.14
CA PRO A 130 -0.93 1.51 13.44
C PRO A 130 -1.88 2.27 14.36
N HIS A 131 -1.96 3.58 14.14
CA HIS A 131 -2.93 4.49 14.76
C HIS A 131 -3.63 5.31 13.67
N PHE A 132 -4.95 5.44 13.80
CA PHE A 132 -5.79 6.11 12.81
C PHE A 132 -6.69 7.14 13.45
N TRP A 133 -6.95 8.27 12.76
CA TRP A 133 -7.85 9.32 13.19
C TRP A 133 -8.79 9.74 12.06
N ILE A 134 -10.05 10.02 12.42
CA ILE A 134 -11.05 10.65 11.57
C ILE A 134 -11.81 11.72 12.37
N PRO A 135 -12.36 12.76 11.74
CA PRO A 135 -13.31 13.68 12.38
C PRO A 135 -14.61 13.00 12.81
N SER A 136 -15.16 13.37 13.97
CA SER A 136 -16.32 12.72 14.58
C SER A 136 -17.67 13.11 13.96
N ASP A 137 -17.86 14.38 13.56
CA ASP A 137 -19.18 14.92 13.21
C ASP A 137 -19.89 14.19 12.07
N ASN A 138 -19.14 13.69 11.11
CA ASN A 138 -19.66 13.01 9.93
C ASN A 138 -19.40 11.50 9.94
N ALA A 139 -18.96 10.91 11.06
CA ALA A 139 -18.59 9.50 11.14
C ALA A 139 -19.73 8.56 10.71
N HIS A 140 -20.98 8.81 11.12
CA HIS A 140 -22.16 8.04 10.67
C HIS A 140 -22.44 8.15 9.18
N GLN A 141 -22.30 9.36 8.58
CA GLN A 141 -22.49 9.54 7.15
C GLN A 141 -21.38 8.86 6.35
N ARG A 142 -20.13 8.94 6.85
CA ARG A 142 -18.98 8.25 6.26
C ARG A 142 -19.17 6.74 6.29
N GLU A 143 -19.59 6.18 7.44
CA GLU A 143 -19.86 4.75 7.58
C GLU A 143 -20.88 4.25 6.54
N ARG A 144 -21.96 5.01 6.31
CA ARG A 144 -22.98 4.67 5.30
C ARG A 144 -22.48 4.80 3.87
N ARG A 145 -21.72 5.85 3.56
CA ARG A 145 -21.19 6.13 2.23
C ARG A 145 -20.13 5.11 1.84
N ASP A 146 -19.18 4.88 2.74
CA ASP A 146 -17.98 4.07 2.48
C ASP A 146 -18.26 2.58 2.78
N LYS A 147 -19.39 2.25 3.41
CA LYS A 147 -19.76 0.90 3.89
C LYS A 147 -18.70 0.28 4.80
N VAL A 148 -18.06 1.09 5.61
CA VAL A 148 -16.94 0.75 6.48
C VAL A 148 -17.33 1.01 7.94
N PRO A 149 -17.10 0.07 8.88
CA PRO A 149 -17.63 0.14 10.24
C PRO A 149 -16.78 1.06 11.17
N TYR A 150 -16.61 2.33 10.82
CA TYR A 150 -15.77 3.30 11.55
C TYR A 150 -16.15 3.42 13.04
N LEU A 151 -17.45 3.46 13.33
CA LEU A 151 -17.94 3.56 14.71
C LEU A 151 -17.65 2.30 15.54
N THR A 152 -17.67 1.15 14.89
CA THR A 152 -17.31 -0.12 15.55
C THR A 152 -15.81 -0.14 15.83
N TRP A 153 -14.97 0.23 14.86
CA TRP A 153 -13.53 0.33 15.06
C TRP A 153 -13.13 1.33 16.11
N HIS A 154 -13.85 2.46 16.20
CA HIS A 154 -13.63 3.43 17.27
C HIS A 154 -13.95 2.85 18.65
N ARG A 155 -15.11 2.20 18.82
CA ARG A 155 -15.50 1.56 20.09
C ARG A 155 -14.54 0.45 20.52
N GLN A 156 -13.92 -0.22 19.56
CA GLN A 156 -12.93 -1.26 19.79
C GLN A 156 -11.50 -0.72 20.02
N GLY A 157 -11.29 0.59 19.91
CA GLY A 157 -9.99 1.24 20.09
C GLY A 157 -9.06 1.17 18.89
N HIS A 158 -9.55 0.75 17.73
CA HIS A 158 -8.75 0.66 16.50
C HIS A 158 -8.73 1.95 15.68
N LEU A 159 -9.56 2.91 16.02
CA LEU A 159 -9.70 4.19 15.34
C LEU A 159 -9.99 5.29 16.36
N HIS A 160 -9.25 6.37 16.31
CA HIS A 160 -9.51 7.56 17.14
C HIS A 160 -10.42 8.53 16.39
N MET A 161 -11.22 9.27 17.14
CA MET A 161 -12.03 10.36 16.59
C MET A 161 -11.55 11.68 17.14
N THR A 162 -11.36 12.67 16.27
CA THR A 162 -11.12 14.06 16.66
C THR A 162 -12.43 14.83 16.66
N ASP A 163 -12.55 15.86 17.50
CA ASP A 163 -13.75 16.68 17.56
C ASP A 163 -13.94 17.50 16.27
N GLY A 164 -15.20 17.69 15.87
CA GLY A 164 -15.57 18.51 14.72
C GLY A 164 -15.64 17.77 13.38
N ASN A 165 -15.76 18.54 12.30
CA ASN A 165 -15.95 18.05 10.93
C ASN A 165 -14.65 17.94 10.12
N VAL A 166 -13.56 18.46 10.67
CA VAL A 166 -12.19 18.38 10.13
C VAL A 166 -11.25 17.80 11.20
N THR A 167 -10.10 17.30 10.80
CA THR A 167 -9.12 16.78 11.75
C THR A 167 -8.62 17.89 12.69
N ASP A 168 -8.80 17.70 14.00
CA ASP A 168 -8.23 18.58 15.01
C ASP A 168 -6.72 18.28 15.16
N PHE A 169 -5.91 19.17 14.61
CA PHE A 169 -4.44 19.01 14.63
C PHE A 169 -3.84 19.20 16.03
N ASP A 170 -4.48 19.93 16.93
CA ASP A 170 -3.99 20.06 18.31
C ASP A 170 -4.25 18.78 19.11
N GLN A 171 -5.39 18.15 18.91
CA GLN A 171 -5.66 16.82 19.47
C GLN A 171 -4.69 15.79 18.88
N LEU A 172 -4.54 15.77 17.56
CA LEU A 172 -3.63 14.86 16.86
C LEU A 172 -2.19 14.99 17.35
N ARG A 173 -1.70 16.24 17.54
CA ARG A 173 -0.37 16.52 18.09
C ARG A 173 -0.20 15.93 19.48
N ARG A 174 -1.19 16.11 20.38
CA ARG A 174 -1.17 15.53 21.73
C ARG A 174 -1.11 14.01 21.68
N ASP A 175 -1.94 13.40 20.86
CA ASP A 175 -2.02 11.94 20.73
C ASP A 175 -0.70 11.36 20.20
N ILE A 176 -0.13 11.95 19.12
CA ILE A 176 1.16 11.51 18.56
C ILE A 176 2.27 11.62 19.60
N ASN A 177 2.36 12.74 20.34
CA ASN A 177 3.36 12.89 21.40
C ASN A 177 3.17 11.80 22.47
N ASN A 178 1.97 11.54 22.94
CA ASN A 178 1.67 10.51 23.94
C ASN A 178 2.03 9.09 23.45
N ILE A 179 1.81 8.78 22.17
CA ILE A 179 2.19 7.50 21.56
C ILE A 179 3.72 7.39 21.54
N CYS A 180 4.40 8.41 21.02
CA CYS A 180 5.85 8.39 20.82
C CYS A 180 6.65 8.37 22.13
N THR A 181 6.12 8.88 23.24
CA THR A 181 6.79 8.82 24.55
C THR A 181 7.03 7.40 25.06
N LYS A 182 6.27 6.43 24.56
CA LYS A 182 6.40 5.01 24.97
C LYS A 182 7.61 4.32 24.34
N TYR A 183 8.13 4.86 23.24
CA TYR A 183 9.10 4.20 22.38
C TYR A 183 10.32 5.07 22.12
N ARG A 184 11.37 4.47 21.59
CA ARG A 184 12.54 5.20 21.08
C ARG A 184 12.37 5.42 19.58
N VAL A 185 11.61 6.45 19.20
CA VAL A 185 11.36 6.81 17.81
C VAL A 185 12.62 7.37 17.18
N ARG A 186 13.12 6.76 16.11
CA ARG A 186 14.33 7.15 15.37
C ARG A 186 14.08 8.06 14.19
N GLY A 187 12.88 8.06 13.66
CA GLY A 187 12.45 8.92 12.56
C GLY A 187 10.96 8.81 12.30
N ILE A 188 10.33 9.94 11.96
CA ILE A 188 8.93 10.00 11.52
C ILE A 188 8.90 10.61 10.13
N GLY A 189 8.60 9.81 9.11
CA GLY A 189 8.46 10.23 7.73
C GLY A 189 7.15 10.99 7.53
N LEU A 190 7.23 12.16 6.92
CA LEU A 190 6.09 13.03 6.64
C LEU A 190 6.23 13.66 5.25
N ASP A 191 5.12 13.63 4.46
CA ASP A 191 5.10 14.33 3.18
C ASP A 191 5.05 15.86 3.42
N PRO A 192 6.01 16.63 2.91
CA PRO A 192 6.08 18.06 3.15
C PRO A 192 4.90 18.87 2.59
N TRP A 193 4.16 18.32 1.59
CA TRP A 193 3.11 19.08 0.91
C TRP A 193 1.87 19.36 1.78
N ASN A 194 1.52 18.46 2.70
CA ASN A 194 0.25 18.58 3.45
C ASN A 194 0.44 18.87 4.95
N ALA A 195 1.68 19.05 5.42
CA ALA A 195 1.95 18.89 6.85
C ALA A 195 2.96 19.88 7.44
N ALA A 196 3.26 20.97 6.74
CA ALA A 196 4.33 21.88 7.17
C ALA A 196 4.12 22.40 8.60
N GLN A 197 2.91 22.79 8.98
CA GLN A 197 2.65 23.35 10.30
C GLN A 197 2.72 22.27 11.41
N LEU A 198 1.98 21.17 11.28
CA LEU A 198 2.00 20.11 12.30
C LEU A 198 3.39 19.46 12.40
N GLY A 199 4.06 19.24 11.27
CA GLY A 199 5.42 18.70 11.25
C GLY A 199 6.42 19.59 12.01
N GLN A 200 6.36 20.91 11.84
CA GLN A 200 7.17 21.88 12.61
C GLN A 200 6.82 21.85 14.10
N GLN A 201 5.55 21.75 14.45
CA GLN A 201 5.13 21.68 15.85
C GLN A 201 5.63 20.38 16.51
N LEU A 202 5.47 19.22 15.86
CA LEU A 202 5.98 17.94 16.36
C LEU A 202 7.51 17.94 16.47
N GLN A 203 8.21 18.56 15.52
CA GLN A 203 9.67 18.74 15.60
C GLN A 203 10.04 19.65 16.77
N GLY A 204 9.28 20.72 17.00
CA GLY A 204 9.44 21.60 18.16
C GLY A 204 9.20 20.89 19.50
N ASP A 205 8.38 19.85 19.52
CA ASP A 205 8.14 18.96 20.67
C ASP A 205 9.28 17.95 20.89
N GLY A 206 10.27 17.92 19.99
CA GLY A 206 11.44 17.04 20.09
C GLY A 206 11.31 15.72 19.31
N LEU A 207 10.25 15.52 18.53
CA LEU A 207 10.10 14.33 17.69
C LEU A 207 11.03 14.42 16.44
N PRO A 208 11.65 13.29 16.01
CA PRO A 208 12.60 13.25 14.90
C PRO A 208 11.90 13.25 13.55
N MET A 209 11.27 14.38 13.19
CA MET A 209 10.53 14.53 11.93
C MET A 209 11.48 14.55 10.72
N GLN A 210 11.14 13.82 9.68
CA GLN A 210 11.91 13.72 8.44
C GLN A 210 11.01 13.90 7.22
N HIS A 211 11.45 14.69 6.25
CA HIS A 211 10.73 14.82 4.98
C HIS A 211 10.82 13.54 4.15
N PHE A 212 9.68 13.00 3.77
CA PHE A 212 9.59 11.80 2.94
C PHE A 212 8.66 12.05 1.75
N ARG A 213 9.22 12.24 0.56
CA ARG A 213 8.43 12.48 -0.65
C ARG A 213 7.76 11.20 -1.12
N GLN A 214 6.47 11.26 -1.47
CA GLN A 214 5.68 10.10 -1.94
C GLN A 214 5.86 9.84 -3.45
N GLY A 215 7.07 10.06 -3.98
CA GLY A 215 7.47 9.77 -5.36
C GLY A 215 8.06 8.37 -5.54
N TYR A 216 8.24 7.93 -6.78
CA TYR A 216 8.84 6.63 -7.10
C TYR A 216 10.23 6.43 -6.48
N ALA A 217 11.06 7.46 -6.51
CA ALA A 217 12.42 7.39 -5.98
C ALA A 217 12.48 7.00 -4.49
N SER A 218 11.54 7.49 -3.69
CA SER A 218 11.49 7.23 -2.24
C SER A 218 10.61 6.04 -1.89
N MET A 219 9.53 5.80 -2.66
CA MET A 219 8.51 4.80 -2.31
C MET A 219 8.78 3.42 -2.92
N SER A 220 9.54 3.31 -4.03
CA SER A 220 9.64 2.05 -4.77
C SER A 220 10.36 0.94 -3.98
N ALA A 221 11.54 1.22 -3.44
CA ALA A 221 12.29 0.24 -2.67
C ALA A 221 11.52 -0.24 -1.42
N PRO A 222 10.97 0.67 -0.57
CA PRO A 222 10.21 0.23 0.60
C PRO A 222 8.87 -0.44 0.24
N SER A 223 8.24 -0.12 -0.89
CA SER A 223 7.05 -0.85 -1.36
C SER A 223 7.39 -2.29 -1.71
N LYS A 224 8.45 -2.53 -2.48
CA LYS A 224 8.93 -3.89 -2.78
C LYS A 224 9.33 -4.65 -1.51
N GLN A 225 9.89 -3.96 -0.53
CA GLN A 225 10.23 -4.56 0.75
C GLN A 225 8.99 -4.97 1.55
N LEU A 226 7.95 -4.14 1.58
CA LEU A 226 6.67 -4.48 2.20
C LEU A 226 6.08 -5.75 1.57
N GLU A 227 6.02 -5.82 0.23
CA GLU A 227 5.54 -6.99 -0.49
C GLU A 227 6.34 -8.26 -0.12
N ASN A 228 7.67 -8.15 -0.11
CA ASN A 228 8.55 -9.25 0.28
C ASN A 228 8.26 -9.72 1.72
N TRP A 229 8.11 -8.81 2.68
CA TRP A 229 7.83 -9.18 4.07
C TRP A 229 6.45 -9.82 4.24
N VAL A 230 5.45 -9.37 3.50
CA VAL A 230 4.12 -10.00 3.49
C VAL A 230 4.21 -11.41 2.94
N VAL A 231 4.87 -11.60 1.79
CA VAL A 231 5.03 -12.93 1.16
C VAL A 231 5.86 -13.89 2.02
N SER A 232 6.90 -13.39 2.69
CA SER A 232 7.79 -14.21 3.53
C SER A 232 7.31 -14.38 4.97
N GLY A 233 6.14 -13.83 5.35
CA GLY A 233 5.61 -13.91 6.71
C GLY A 233 6.42 -13.16 7.76
N LYS A 234 7.23 -12.18 7.34
CA LYS A 234 8.08 -11.39 8.26
C LYS A 234 7.38 -10.16 8.84
N LEU A 235 6.25 -9.75 8.28
CA LEU A 235 5.47 -8.61 8.77
C LEU A 235 4.41 -9.08 9.75
N LEU A 236 4.47 -8.61 10.98
CA LEU A 236 3.50 -8.89 12.04
C LEU A 236 2.69 -7.63 12.35
N HIS A 237 1.36 -7.70 12.32
CA HIS A 237 0.48 -6.53 12.48
C HIS A 237 -0.73 -6.78 13.37
N GLY A 238 -0.77 -7.92 14.04
CA GLY A 238 -1.79 -8.24 15.03
C GLY A 238 -3.23 -8.37 14.51
N GLY A 239 -3.41 -8.46 13.20
CA GLY A 239 -4.74 -8.49 12.61
C GLY A 239 -5.52 -7.18 12.75
N HIS A 240 -4.82 -6.02 12.85
CA HIS A 240 -5.47 -4.72 13.03
C HIS A 240 -6.49 -4.44 11.91
N PRO A 241 -7.79 -4.27 12.23
CA PRO A 241 -8.86 -4.31 11.21
C PRO A 241 -8.80 -3.14 10.22
N VAL A 242 -8.44 -1.93 10.67
CA VAL A 242 -8.32 -0.76 9.78
C VAL A 242 -7.15 -0.93 8.83
N LEU A 243 -5.99 -1.38 9.33
CA LEU A 243 -4.82 -1.62 8.49
C LEU A 243 -5.06 -2.77 7.50
N GLY A 244 -5.71 -3.84 7.95
CA GLY A 244 -6.09 -4.98 7.09
C GLY A 244 -7.06 -4.58 5.99
N TRP A 245 -8.07 -3.74 6.31
CA TRP A 245 -8.96 -3.18 5.31
C TRP A 245 -8.21 -2.34 4.27
N GLN A 246 -7.28 -1.48 4.70
CA GLN A 246 -6.48 -0.68 3.78
C GLN A 246 -5.52 -1.53 2.93
N ALA A 247 -4.94 -2.60 3.51
CA ALA A 247 -4.13 -3.56 2.78
C ALA A 247 -4.91 -4.29 1.68
N ALA A 248 -6.20 -4.61 1.95
CA ALA A 248 -7.08 -5.23 0.96
C ALA A 248 -7.48 -4.30 -0.19
N ASN A 249 -7.42 -2.98 0.02
CA ASN A 249 -7.85 -1.97 -0.96
C ASN A 249 -6.70 -1.28 -1.69
N VAL A 250 -5.46 -1.46 -1.22
CA VAL A 250 -4.32 -0.79 -1.83
C VAL A 250 -4.00 -1.34 -3.22
N ALA A 251 -3.96 -0.43 -4.20
CA ALA A 251 -3.42 -0.69 -5.53
C ALA A 251 -2.09 0.03 -5.73
N ILE A 252 -1.27 -0.48 -6.65
CA ILE A 252 0.00 0.15 -7.01
C ILE A 252 -0.09 0.89 -8.34
N GLN A 253 0.69 1.93 -8.43
CA GLN A 253 1.09 2.53 -9.69
C GLN A 253 2.50 2.04 -10.01
N SER A 254 2.70 1.52 -11.21
CA SER A 254 4.00 1.09 -11.72
C SER A 254 4.49 2.04 -12.81
N ASP A 255 5.80 2.26 -12.83
CA ASP A 255 6.52 2.82 -13.96
C ASP A 255 7.03 1.64 -14.80
N SER A 256 6.38 1.42 -15.95
CA SER A 256 6.66 0.28 -16.82
C SER A 256 8.08 0.28 -17.39
N ALA A 257 8.72 1.45 -17.49
CA ALA A 257 10.06 1.57 -18.06
C ALA A 257 11.16 1.19 -17.07
N ALA A 258 10.98 1.51 -15.78
CA ALA A 258 12.00 1.30 -14.75
C ALA A 258 11.62 0.22 -13.72
N GLY A 259 10.42 -0.37 -13.81
CA GLY A 259 9.93 -1.37 -12.86
C GLY A 259 9.74 -0.81 -11.43
N ASN A 260 9.60 0.51 -11.30
CA ASN A 260 9.31 1.14 -10.03
C ASN A 260 7.82 0.99 -9.69
N ILE A 261 7.53 0.81 -8.40
CA ILE A 261 6.18 0.70 -7.89
C ILE A 261 5.97 1.65 -6.72
N LYS A 262 4.74 2.10 -6.52
CA LYS A 262 4.33 2.82 -5.30
C LYS A 262 2.83 2.65 -5.06
N PRO A 263 2.35 2.72 -3.80
CA PRO A 263 0.93 2.81 -3.50
C PRO A 263 0.28 3.98 -4.23
N SER A 264 -0.92 3.80 -4.75
CA SER A 264 -1.64 4.82 -5.52
C SER A 264 -3.03 5.06 -4.95
N LYS A 265 -3.25 6.20 -4.30
CA LYS A 265 -4.57 6.62 -3.82
C LYS A 265 -5.59 6.73 -4.97
N ALA A 266 -5.15 7.14 -6.16
CA ALA A 266 -6.03 7.30 -7.33
C ALA A 266 -6.49 5.98 -7.96
N LYS A 267 -5.73 4.89 -7.78
CA LYS A 267 -6.04 3.55 -8.30
C LYS A 267 -6.65 2.63 -7.26
N SER A 268 -6.55 3.00 -5.98
CA SER A 268 -7.10 2.21 -4.87
C SER A 268 -8.61 2.45 -4.76
N THR A 269 -9.36 1.39 -4.41
CA THR A 269 -10.82 1.44 -4.25
C THR A 269 -11.23 2.35 -3.11
N GLU A 270 -10.43 2.30 -2.05
CA GLU A 270 -10.71 2.99 -0.79
C GLU A 270 -9.42 3.62 -0.24
N ARG A 271 -9.47 4.06 1.00
CA ARG A 271 -8.34 4.71 1.67
C ARG A 271 -7.20 3.75 1.94
N ILE A 272 -5.97 4.26 1.83
CA ILE A 272 -4.74 3.47 1.97
C ILE A 272 -3.67 4.19 2.83
N ASP A 273 -4.08 5.19 3.59
CA ASP A 273 -3.17 6.10 4.31
C ASP A 273 -2.22 5.35 5.26
N GLY A 274 -2.71 4.29 5.95
CA GLY A 274 -1.87 3.44 6.80
C GLY A 274 -0.84 2.63 6.02
N ILE A 275 -1.16 2.18 4.81
CA ILE A 275 -0.18 1.48 3.97
C ILE A 275 0.86 2.46 3.43
N VAL A 276 0.46 3.68 3.06
CA VAL A 276 1.40 4.75 2.68
C VAL A 276 2.32 5.08 3.84
N SER A 277 1.77 5.25 5.05
CA SER A 277 2.54 5.49 6.27
C SER A 277 3.51 4.35 6.58
N LEU A 278 3.07 3.09 6.45
CA LEU A 278 3.93 1.92 6.64
C LEU A 278 5.10 1.90 5.64
N VAL A 279 4.85 2.20 4.37
CA VAL A 279 5.89 2.28 3.35
C VAL A 279 6.90 3.40 3.68
N MET A 280 6.44 4.55 4.18
CA MET A 280 7.33 5.63 4.64
C MET A 280 8.19 5.19 5.83
N ALA A 281 7.62 4.48 6.81
CA ALA A 281 8.36 3.95 7.96
C ALA A 281 9.45 2.95 7.52
N ILE A 282 9.11 2.04 6.59
CA ILE A 282 10.07 1.09 5.99
C ILE A 282 11.21 1.82 5.29
N GLY A 283 10.90 2.87 4.51
CA GLY A 283 11.89 3.64 3.79
C GLY A 283 12.89 4.35 4.73
N LEU A 284 12.41 4.91 5.84
CA LEU A 284 13.28 5.49 6.86
C LEU A 284 14.15 4.44 7.54
N TRP A 285 13.59 3.28 7.90
CA TRP A 285 14.34 2.17 8.46
C TRP A 285 15.43 1.69 7.51
N GLN A 286 15.14 1.48 6.22
CA GLN A 286 16.12 1.09 5.21
C GLN A 286 17.26 2.09 5.09
N THR A 287 16.95 3.39 5.08
CA THR A 287 17.96 4.45 5.00
C THR A 287 18.86 4.49 6.22
N ALA A 288 18.28 4.30 7.43
CA ALA A 288 19.02 4.33 8.69
C ALA A 288 19.91 3.09 8.89
N THR A 289 19.55 1.95 8.29
CA THR A 289 20.27 0.67 8.43
C THR A 289 21.13 0.32 7.22
N ALA A 290 21.09 1.15 6.17
CA ALA A 290 21.99 0.98 5.02
C ALA A 290 23.45 1.09 5.47
N PRO A 291 24.33 0.17 5.01
CA PRO A 291 25.75 0.30 5.29
C PRO A 291 26.26 1.63 4.72
N THR A 292 26.95 2.40 5.56
CA THR A 292 27.63 3.63 5.09
C THR A 292 28.62 3.20 4.02
N PRO A 293 28.59 3.79 2.81
CA PRO A 293 29.61 3.50 1.82
C PRO A 293 30.98 3.82 2.41
N GLU A 294 31.86 2.83 2.54
CA GLU A 294 33.27 3.11 2.83
C GLU A 294 33.79 4.04 1.74
N GLN A 295 34.13 5.26 2.10
CA GLN A 295 34.81 6.18 1.20
C GLN A 295 36.25 5.66 0.98
N THR A 296 36.41 4.71 0.06
CA THR A 296 37.74 4.37 -0.45
C THR A 296 38.16 5.50 -1.40
N TRP A 297 38.93 6.44 -0.85
CA TRP A 297 39.69 7.38 -1.66
C TRP A 297 40.91 6.63 -2.21
N ASP A 298 40.80 6.05 -3.42
CA ASP A 298 41.97 5.67 -4.20
C ASP A 298 42.65 6.94 -4.70
N LEU A 299 43.58 7.45 -3.90
CA LEU A 299 44.57 8.45 -4.36
C LEU A 299 45.58 7.74 -5.25
N THR A 300 45.24 7.56 -6.53
CA THR A 300 46.26 7.27 -7.54
C THR A 300 47.05 8.58 -7.77
N VAL A 301 48.16 8.70 -7.07
CA VAL A 301 49.16 9.74 -7.39
C VAL A 301 49.87 9.31 -8.68
N ILE A 302 49.70 10.09 -9.75
CA ILE A 302 50.44 10.00 -11.00
C ILE A 302 51.72 10.78 -10.85
#